data_edb3a4cd0cd6c0d87f1351e96a92877e
#
_entry.id   edb3a4cd0cd6c0d87f1351e96a92877e
#
_cell.length_a   1.000
_cell.length_b   1.000
_cell.length_c   1.000
_cell.angle_alpha   90.00
_cell.angle_beta   90.00
_cell.angle_gamma   90.00
#
_symmetry.space_group_name_H-M   'P 1'
#
loop_
_entity.id
_entity.type
_entity.pdbx_description
1 polymer ?
#
loop_
_entity_poly.entity_id
_entity_poly.type
_entity_poly.pdbx_seq_one_letter_code
_entity_poly.pdbx_strand_id
1 'polypeptide(L)'
;GPNPDLAMTPYPNDWTKRVTLDNGMKLILRAIRPEDAALYPVFLDKTSAEDIRNRLLTSVSRLTDAEMIRLTQLDYSRAMAFVAIIDDEGEAKGELAGVSRLMADADHERAEFGVIVRGDLQGHRMGWVLMEHLLDYARADGLQVIDGVTFKANKRMRQMCEELGFKQKMSREDPELVELELTL
;
A
#
# COMPACT_ATOMS: atom_id res chain seq x y z
N GLY A 1 -8.24 23.82 -26.89
CA GLY A 1 -8.74 22.65 -26.18
C GLY A 1 -8.33 22.64 -24.72
N PRO A 2 -8.89 21.79 -23.88
CA PRO A 2 -8.49 21.73 -22.48
C PRO A 2 -7.01 21.36 -22.38
N ASN A 3 -6.32 21.97 -21.42
CA ASN A 3 -4.94 21.67 -21.14
C ASN A 3 -4.87 20.18 -20.70
N PRO A 4 -4.14 19.31 -21.39
CA PRO A 4 -4.06 17.90 -21.03
C PRO A 4 -3.49 17.66 -19.62
N ASP A 5 -2.69 18.60 -19.10
CA ASP A 5 -2.15 18.52 -17.74
C ASP A 5 -3.23 18.74 -16.65
N LEU A 6 -4.38 19.32 -17.03
CA LEU A 6 -5.52 19.51 -16.14
C LEU A 6 -6.57 18.40 -16.29
N ALA A 7 -6.40 17.49 -17.25
CA ALA A 7 -7.31 16.37 -17.41
C ALA A 7 -7.10 15.37 -16.28
N MET A 8 -8.18 14.96 -15.62
CA MET A 8 -8.12 13.91 -14.60
C MET A 8 -7.77 12.59 -15.26
N THR A 9 -6.78 11.90 -14.70
CA THR A 9 -6.42 10.54 -15.14
C THR A 9 -7.61 9.61 -14.86
N PRO A 10 -8.09 8.84 -15.85
CA PRO A 10 -9.21 7.92 -15.62
C PRO A 10 -8.84 6.83 -14.61
N TYR A 11 -9.86 6.29 -13.94
CA TYR A 11 -9.69 5.20 -12.98
C TYR A 11 -9.05 3.98 -13.68
N PRO A 12 -7.97 3.41 -13.11
CA PRO A 12 -7.21 2.34 -13.76
C PRO A 12 -7.82 0.95 -13.55
N ASN A 13 -8.89 0.64 -14.28
CA ASN A 13 -9.59 -0.66 -14.17
C ASN A 13 -8.72 -1.87 -14.55
N ASP A 14 -7.73 -1.69 -15.41
CA ASP A 14 -6.86 -2.77 -15.88
C ASP A 14 -6.04 -3.42 -14.76
N TRP A 15 -5.94 -2.75 -13.61
CA TRP A 15 -5.21 -3.22 -12.44
C TRP A 15 -6.10 -3.88 -11.39
N THR A 16 -7.34 -4.17 -11.74
CA THR A 16 -8.24 -4.95 -10.88
C THR A 16 -7.92 -6.44 -11.04
N LYS A 17 -7.70 -7.13 -9.91
CA LYS A 17 -7.32 -8.54 -9.90
C LYS A 17 -8.02 -9.28 -8.77
N ARG A 18 -8.54 -10.47 -9.07
CA ARG A 18 -9.08 -11.37 -8.06
C ARG A 18 -7.99 -12.31 -7.59
N VAL A 19 -7.87 -12.50 -6.27
CA VAL A 19 -6.81 -13.31 -5.65
C VAL A 19 -7.44 -14.22 -4.61
N THR A 20 -6.92 -15.44 -4.51
CA THR A 20 -7.22 -16.36 -3.42
C THR A 20 -5.94 -16.58 -2.62
N LEU A 21 -5.99 -16.32 -1.32
CA LEU A 21 -4.86 -16.52 -0.42
C LEU A 21 -4.67 -18.01 -0.09
N ASP A 22 -3.57 -18.35 0.58
CA ASP A 22 -3.24 -19.72 0.97
C ASP A 22 -4.28 -20.35 1.91
N ASN A 23 -4.97 -19.54 2.72
CA ASN A 23 -6.04 -19.99 3.61
C ASN A 23 -7.42 -20.06 2.93
N GLY A 24 -7.49 -19.82 1.62
CA GLY A 24 -8.73 -19.83 0.86
C GLY A 24 -9.50 -18.51 0.83
N MET A 25 -9.05 -17.49 1.54
CA MET A 25 -9.69 -16.17 1.54
C MET A 25 -9.61 -15.55 0.16
N LYS A 26 -10.75 -15.04 -0.32
CA LYS A 26 -10.85 -14.37 -1.61
C LYS A 26 -10.81 -12.86 -1.45
N LEU A 27 -10.03 -12.22 -2.30
CA LEU A 27 -9.84 -10.77 -2.29
C LEU A 27 -10.02 -10.21 -3.70
N ILE A 28 -10.45 -8.96 -3.77
CA ILE A 28 -10.33 -8.13 -4.97
C ILE A 28 -9.25 -7.10 -4.68
N LEU A 29 -8.22 -7.07 -5.51
CA LEU A 29 -7.23 -5.98 -5.53
C LEU A 29 -7.66 -5.01 -6.60
N ARG A 30 -7.79 -3.75 -6.25
CA ARG A 30 -8.13 -2.69 -7.20
C ARG A 30 -7.55 -1.35 -6.77
N ALA A 31 -7.48 -0.42 -7.71
CA ALA A 31 -7.09 0.94 -7.38
C ALA A 31 -8.10 1.56 -6.40
N ILE A 32 -7.61 2.39 -5.51
CA ILE A 32 -8.43 3.06 -4.50
C ILE A 32 -9.42 4.03 -5.18
N ARG A 33 -10.60 4.18 -4.58
CA ARG A 33 -11.67 5.10 -5.01
C ARG A 33 -12.02 6.05 -3.88
N PRO A 34 -12.57 7.23 -4.17
CA PRO A 34 -13.01 8.16 -3.13
C PRO A 34 -13.99 7.52 -2.13
N GLU A 35 -14.87 6.65 -2.59
CA GLU A 35 -15.86 5.95 -1.75
C GLU A 35 -15.20 5.05 -0.70
N ASP A 36 -13.96 4.65 -0.91
CA ASP A 36 -13.24 3.77 0.02
C ASP A 36 -12.91 4.45 1.36
N ALA A 37 -13.00 5.77 1.43
CA ALA A 37 -12.85 6.49 2.69
C ALA A 37 -13.77 5.93 3.79
N ALA A 38 -14.96 5.50 3.43
CA ALA A 38 -15.92 4.91 4.36
C ALA A 38 -15.48 3.57 4.95
N LEU A 39 -14.50 2.90 4.35
CA LEU A 39 -13.99 1.60 4.79
C LEU A 39 -12.89 1.71 5.85
N TYR A 40 -12.27 2.87 5.97
CA TYR A 40 -11.11 3.07 6.85
C TYR A 40 -11.42 2.94 8.33
N PRO A 41 -12.56 3.44 8.86
CA PRO A 41 -12.84 3.32 10.29
C PRO A 41 -12.79 1.88 10.81
N VAL A 42 -13.45 0.95 10.12
CA VAL A 42 -13.44 -0.47 10.48
C VAL A 42 -12.04 -1.06 10.33
N PHE A 43 -11.35 -0.73 9.25
CA PHE A 43 -9.98 -1.17 9.00
C PHE A 43 -9.04 -0.75 10.11
N LEU A 44 -9.10 0.51 10.53
CA LEU A 44 -8.24 1.05 11.58
C LEU A 44 -8.56 0.42 12.95
N ASP A 45 -9.84 0.18 13.24
CA ASP A 45 -10.24 -0.48 14.48
C ASP A 45 -9.69 -1.91 14.58
N LYS A 46 -9.55 -2.60 13.46
CA LYS A 46 -9.03 -3.97 13.37
C LYS A 46 -7.53 -4.03 13.12
N THR A 47 -6.86 -2.88 13.02
CA THR A 47 -5.42 -2.78 12.81
C THR A 47 -4.77 -2.25 14.08
N SER A 48 -3.69 -2.88 14.53
CA SER A 48 -3.02 -2.47 15.76
C SER A 48 -2.38 -1.08 15.61
N ALA A 49 -2.26 -0.37 16.74
CA ALA A 49 -1.54 0.91 16.78
C ALA A 49 -0.09 0.76 16.31
N GLU A 50 0.55 -0.36 16.61
CA GLU A 50 1.91 -0.67 16.16
C GLU A 50 1.98 -0.78 14.63
N ASP A 51 1.03 -1.46 13.99
CA ASP A 51 0.99 -1.59 12.53
C ASP A 51 0.77 -0.25 11.86
N ILE A 52 -0.12 0.58 12.40
CA ILE A 52 -0.35 1.94 11.89
C ILE A 52 0.92 2.78 12.05
N ARG A 53 1.57 2.71 13.20
CA ARG A 53 2.83 3.40 13.45
C ARG A 53 3.92 2.98 12.47
N ASN A 54 4.08 1.68 12.23
CA ASN A 54 5.05 1.14 11.28
C ASN A 54 4.82 1.67 9.88
N ARG A 55 3.55 1.74 9.44
CA ARG A 55 3.19 2.23 8.11
C ARG A 55 3.46 3.73 7.96
N LEU A 56 3.11 4.51 8.99
CA LEU A 56 3.20 5.98 8.97
C LEU A 56 4.50 6.52 9.57
N LEU A 57 5.29 5.66 10.22
CA LEU A 57 6.49 6.04 10.99
C LEU A 57 6.19 7.09 12.06
N THR A 58 4.98 7.06 12.61
CA THR A 58 4.53 8.00 13.64
C THR A 58 3.86 7.25 14.80
N SER A 59 3.61 7.94 15.90
CA SER A 59 2.88 7.40 17.04
C SER A 59 1.37 7.58 16.92
N VAL A 60 0.87 7.98 15.77
CA VAL A 60 -0.56 8.22 15.53
C VAL A 60 -1.29 6.89 15.53
N SER A 61 -2.32 6.76 16.36
CA SER A 61 -3.12 5.54 16.48
C SER A 61 -4.32 5.50 15.52
N ARG A 62 -4.67 6.64 14.91
CA ARG A 62 -5.73 6.72 13.90
C ARG A 62 -5.52 7.93 13.01
N LEU A 63 -6.11 7.88 11.83
CA LEU A 63 -6.08 8.98 10.87
C LEU A 63 -7.24 9.94 11.13
N THR A 64 -7.03 11.23 10.85
CA THR A 64 -8.10 12.21 10.80
C THR A 64 -8.95 12.00 9.54
N ASP A 65 -10.18 12.55 9.54
CA ASP A 65 -11.05 12.49 8.35
C ASP A 65 -10.38 13.12 7.12
N ALA A 66 -9.66 14.23 7.32
CA ALA A 66 -8.94 14.89 6.24
C ALA A 66 -7.81 14.02 5.66
N GLU A 67 -7.11 13.27 6.51
CA GLU A 67 -6.06 12.34 6.07
C GLU A 67 -6.65 11.15 5.31
N MET A 68 -7.79 10.62 5.76
CA MET A 68 -8.49 9.55 5.06
C MET A 68 -8.96 10.00 3.68
N ILE A 69 -9.52 11.22 3.58
CA ILE A 69 -9.94 11.78 2.30
C ILE A 69 -8.74 11.91 1.35
N ARG A 70 -7.62 12.41 1.83
CA ARG A 70 -6.39 12.53 1.03
C ARG A 70 -5.87 11.19 0.54
N LEU A 71 -6.00 10.13 1.34
CA LEU A 71 -5.58 8.78 0.94
C LEU A 71 -6.44 8.22 -0.20
N THR A 72 -7.69 8.66 -0.33
CA THR A 72 -8.61 8.16 -1.36
C THR A 72 -8.68 9.05 -2.59
N GLN A 73 -8.26 10.31 -2.50
CA GLN A 73 -8.26 11.27 -3.61
C GLN A 73 -6.86 11.37 -4.22
N LEU A 74 -6.50 10.37 -5.01
CA LEU A 74 -5.18 10.31 -5.63
C LEU A 74 -5.15 10.97 -7.00
N ASP A 75 -4.04 11.62 -7.27
CA ASP A 75 -3.61 11.91 -8.63
C ASP A 75 -2.86 10.68 -9.15
N TYR A 76 -3.51 9.89 -9.98
CA TYR A 76 -2.95 8.64 -10.51
C TYR A 76 -1.72 8.84 -11.40
N SER A 77 -1.39 10.09 -11.76
CA SER A 77 -0.16 10.37 -12.51
C SER A 77 1.09 10.32 -11.64
N ARG A 78 0.96 10.58 -10.33
CA ARG A 78 2.10 10.62 -9.39
C ARG A 78 1.98 9.64 -8.24
N ALA A 79 0.78 9.27 -7.90
CA ALA A 79 0.52 8.38 -6.78
C ALA A 79 -0.43 7.25 -7.20
N MET A 80 -0.19 6.07 -6.66
CA MET A 80 -1.10 4.93 -6.82
C MET A 80 -1.30 4.27 -5.47
N ALA A 81 -2.53 3.92 -5.18
CA ALA A 81 -2.84 3.05 -4.05
C ALA A 81 -3.76 1.93 -4.51
N PHE A 82 -3.47 0.74 -4.05
CA PHE A 82 -4.33 -0.43 -4.25
C PHE A 82 -4.92 -0.84 -2.92
N VAL A 83 -6.20 -1.19 -2.95
CA VAL A 83 -6.92 -1.73 -1.81
C VAL A 83 -7.17 -3.21 -2.04
N ALA A 84 -7.10 -3.98 -0.97
CA ALA A 84 -7.54 -5.37 -0.96
C ALA A 84 -8.89 -5.43 -0.26
N ILE A 85 -9.93 -5.85 -0.98
CA ILE A 85 -11.30 -5.90 -0.48
C ILE A 85 -11.70 -7.36 -0.30
N ILE A 86 -12.27 -7.70 0.84
CA ILE A 86 -12.76 -9.05 1.13
C ILE A 86 -13.91 -9.38 0.18
N ASP A 87 -13.78 -10.50 -0.55
CA ASP A 87 -14.75 -10.95 -1.55
C ASP A 87 -15.44 -12.28 -1.18
N ASP A 88 -15.14 -12.82 0.00
CA ASP A 88 -15.85 -14.01 0.51
C ASP A 88 -17.27 -13.65 0.91
N GLU A 89 -18.21 -14.55 0.63
CA GLU A 89 -19.59 -14.38 1.11
C GLU A 89 -19.62 -14.39 2.65
N GLY A 90 -20.34 -13.46 3.24
CA GLY A 90 -20.46 -13.32 4.67
C GLY A 90 -20.50 -11.85 5.11
N GLU A 91 -20.44 -11.65 6.42
CA GLU A 91 -20.54 -10.30 7.02
C GLU A 91 -19.37 -9.39 6.66
N ALA A 92 -18.18 -9.95 6.45
CA ALA A 92 -16.98 -9.18 6.15
C ALA A 92 -16.86 -8.81 4.67
N LYS A 93 -17.74 -9.30 3.79
CA LYS A 93 -17.68 -8.99 2.36
C LYS A 93 -17.74 -7.47 2.13
N GLY A 94 -16.80 -6.98 1.33
CA GLY A 94 -16.69 -5.56 1.04
C GLY A 94 -15.82 -4.77 2.03
N GLU A 95 -15.37 -5.40 3.13
CA GLU A 95 -14.47 -4.73 4.07
C GLU A 95 -13.06 -4.62 3.51
N LEU A 96 -12.37 -3.58 3.94
CA LEU A 96 -10.97 -3.34 3.58
C LEU A 96 -10.06 -4.27 4.38
N ALA A 97 -9.20 -5.00 3.70
CA ALA A 97 -8.26 -5.95 4.30
C ALA A 97 -6.82 -5.45 4.29
N GLY A 98 -6.46 -4.61 3.34
CA GLY A 98 -5.10 -4.09 3.23
C GLY A 98 -5.00 -2.98 2.19
N VAL A 99 -3.92 -2.23 2.26
CA VAL A 99 -3.62 -1.12 1.34
C VAL A 99 -2.15 -1.15 0.99
N SER A 100 -1.83 -0.96 -0.29
CA SER A 100 -0.47 -0.69 -0.76
C SER A 100 -0.45 0.65 -1.48
N ARG A 101 0.69 1.33 -1.45
CA ARG A 101 0.80 2.67 -1.99
C ARG A 101 2.17 2.93 -2.60
N LEU A 102 2.17 3.67 -3.71
CA LEU A 102 3.37 4.28 -4.30
C LEU A 102 3.17 5.79 -4.43
N MET A 103 4.22 6.53 -4.15
CA MET A 103 4.28 7.97 -4.41
C MET A 103 5.54 8.23 -5.24
N ALA A 104 5.37 8.59 -6.51
CA ALA A 104 6.47 8.86 -7.41
C ALA A 104 7.08 10.24 -7.14
N ASP A 105 8.39 10.36 -7.41
CA ASP A 105 9.07 11.64 -7.40
C ASP A 105 8.69 12.48 -8.64
N ALA A 106 9.17 13.71 -8.68
CA ALA A 106 8.85 14.64 -9.76
C ALA A 106 9.33 14.15 -11.13
N ASP A 107 10.43 13.40 -11.18
CA ASP A 107 11.02 12.89 -12.41
C ASP A 107 10.39 11.56 -12.86
N HIS A 108 9.50 11.01 -12.05
CA HIS A 108 8.83 9.73 -12.30
C HIS A 108 9.81 8.56 -12.51
N GLU A 109 10.94 8.61 -11.82
CA GLU A 109 11.98 7.57 -11.88
C GLU A 109 11.96 6.70 -10.63
N ARG A 110 11.66 7.30 -9.49
CA ARG A 110 11.70 6.68 -8.17
C ARG A 110 10.36 6.88 -7.47
N ALA A 111 9.93 5.87 -6.73
CA ALA A 111 8.72 5.99 -5.92
C ALA A 111 8.94 5.39 -4.53
N GLU A 112 8.31 6.01 -3.53
CA GLU A 112 8.26 5.49 -2.17
C GLU A 112 7.03 4.61 -2.00
N PHE A 113 7.21 3.43 -1.42
CA PHE A 113 6.11 2.51 -1.17
C PHE A 113 5.70 2.51 0.30
N GLY A 114 4.48 2.04 0.53
CA GLY A 114 3.99 1.67 1.84
C GLY A 114 2.95 0.56 1.71
N VAL A 115 2.85 -0.28 2.72
CA VAL A 115 1.86 -1.34 2.77
C VAL A 115 1.39 -1.53 4.21
N ILE A 116 0.10 -1.76 4.37
CA ILE A 116 -0.48 -2.09 5.67
C ILE A 116 -1.55 -3.16 5.47
N VAL A 117 -1.54 -4.17 6.32
CA VAL A 117 -2.51 -5.26 6.35
C VAL A 117 -3.24 -5.22 7.69
N ARG A 118 -4.54 -5.44 7.63
CA ARG A 118 -5.37 -5.50 8.84
C ARG A 118 -4.83 -6.55 9.81
N GLY A 119 -4.74 -6.19 11.09
CA GLY A 119 -4.04 -7.00 12.11
C GLY A 119 -4.60 -8.41 12.26
N ASP A 120 -5.92 -8.59 12.15
CA ASP A 120 -6.57 -9.88 12.26
C ASP A 120 -6.37 -10.78 11.02
N LEU A 121 -5.81 -10.25 9.95
CA LEU A 121 -5.61 -10.95 8.68
C LEU A 121 -4.14 -11.16 8.31
N GLN A 122 -3.23 -10.84 9.20
CA GLN A 122 -1.79 -11.03 8.97
C GLN A 122 -1.42 -12.51 8.98
N GLY A 123 -0.29 -12.85 8.31
CA GLY A 123 0.24 -14.20 8.31
C GLY A 123 -0.21 -15.09 7.15
N HIS A 124 -1.05 -14.59 6.23
CA HIS A 124 -1.56 -15.34 5.08
C HIS A 124 -1.07 -14.82 3.74
N ARG A 125 0.10 -14.17 3.73
CA ARG A 125 0.77 -13.61 2.55
C ARG A 125 0.00 -12.47 1.87
N MET A 126 -0.93 -11.84 2.57
CA MET A 126 -1.67 -10.70 2.02
C MET A 126 -0.74 -9.53 1.68
N GLY A 127 0.20 -9.21 2.57
CA GLY A 127 1.20 -8.17 2.32
C GLY A 127 2.04 -8.47 1.09
N TRP A 128 2.44 -9.73 0.92
CA TRP A 128 3.17 -10.19 -0.26
C TRP A 128 2.36 -9.96 -1.55
N VAL A 129 1.10 -10.38 -1.55
CA VAL A 129 0.21 -10.25 -2.71
C VAL A 129 0.02 -8.78 -3.10
N LEU A 130 -0.19 -7.92 -2.10
CA LEU A 130 -0.29 -6.47 -2.32
C LEU A 130 1.00 -5.90 -2.89
N MET A 131 2.15 -6.28 -2.35
CA MET A 131 3.44 -5.81 -2.83
C MET A 131 3.76 -6.30 -4.24
N GLU A 132 3.50 -7.57 -4.53
CA GLU A 132 3.70 -8.12 -5.88
C GLU A 132 2.89 -7.34 -6.92
N HIS A 133 1.62 -7.10 -6.64
CA HIS A 133 0.74 -6.32 -7.51
C HIS A 133 1.24 -4.89 -7.69
N LEU A 134 1.69 -4.26 -6.59
CA LEU A 134 2.24 -2.91 -6.60
C LEU A 134 3.51 -2.81 -7.45
N LEU A 135 4.40 -3.79 -7.33
CA LEU A 135 5.65 -3.83 -8.08
C LEU A 135 5.40 -4.09 -9.58
N ASP A 136 4.42 -4.93 -9.92
CA ASP A 136 4.02 -5.13 -11.31
C ASP A 136 3.52 -3.83 -11.92
N TYR A 137 2.69 -3.09 -11.18
CA TYR A 137 2.25 -1.77 -11.59
C TYR A 137 3.43 -0.81 -11.77
N ALA A 138 4.36 -0.78 -10.82
CA ALA A 138 5.53 0.10 -10.87
C ALA A 138 6.37 -0.15 -12.12
N ARG A 139 6.58 -1.42 -12.47
CA ARG A 139 7.30 -1.78 -13.69
C ARG A 139 6.58 -1.33 -14.95
N ALA A 140 5.28 -1.55 -15.01
CA ALA A 140 4.46 -1.14 -16.14
C ALA A 140 4.40 0.38 -16.30
N ASP A 141 4.49 1.10 -15.19
CA ASP A 141 4.47 2.56 -15.16
C ASP A 141 5.84 3.18 -15.51
N GLY A 142 6.86 2.34 -15.67
CA GLY A 142 8.20 2.79 -16.07
C GLY A 142 9.07 3.29 -14.92
N LEU A 143 8.67 3.08 -13.67
CA LEU A 143 9.49 3.42 -12.52
C LEU A 143 10.76 2.55 -12.51
N GLN A 144 11.87 3.13 -12.06
CA GLN A 144 13.17 2.45 -12.05
C GLN A 144 13.55 1.94 -10.67
N VAL A 145 13.18 2.66 -9.63
CA VAL A 145 13.55 2.34 -8.25
C VAL A 145 12.35 2.52 -7.33
N ILE A 146 12.15 1.53 -6.47
CA ILE A 146 11.19 1.61 -5.38
C ILE A 146 11.94 1.63 -4.07
N ASP A 147 11.64 2.60 -3.22
CA ASP A 147 12.24 2.70 -1.91
C ASP A 147 11.18 2.82 -0.81
N GLY A 148 11.62 2.68 0.42
CA GLY A 148 10.78 2.82 1.58
C GLY A 148 11.61 2.80 2.84
N VAL A 149 10.94 2.99 3.95
CA VAL A 149 11.56 2.99 5.27
C VAL A 149 10.69 2.16 6.21
N THR A 150 11.31 1.37 7.06
CA THR A 150 10.59 0.65 8.10
C THR A 150 11.40 0.67 9.40
N PHE A 151 10.75 0.37 10.51
CA PHE A 151 11.46 0.21 11.77
C PHE A 151 12.34 -1.04 11.72
N LYS A 152 13.54 -0.93 12.29
CA LYS A 152 14.46 -2.07 12.44
C LYS A 152 13.78 -3.25 13.13
N ALA A 153 12.89 -2.97 14.09
CA ALA A 153 12.17 -3.99 14.84
C ALA A 153 11.05 -4.68 14.03
N ASN A 154 10.66 -4.12 12.88
CA ASN A 154 9.62 -4.70 12.04
C ASN A 154 10.17 -5.85 11.20
N LYS A 155 10.36 -6.99 11.84
CA LYS A 155 10.98 -8.17 11.23
C LYS A 155 10.16 -8.72 10.06
N ARG A 156 8.84 -8.69 10.16
CA ARG A 156 7.93 -9.19 9.12
C ARG A 156 8.10 -8.41 7.82
N MET A 157 8.08 -7.09 7.89
CA MET A 157 8.28 -6.22 6.73
C MET A 157 9.67 -6.42 6.13
N ARG A 158 10.70 -6.49 6.97
CA ARG A 158 12.07 -6.66 6.52
C ARG A 158 12.27 -8.00 5.81
N GLN A 159 11.70 -9.08 6.35
CA GLN A 159 11.79 -10.40 5.73
C GLN A 159 11.07 -10.42 4.38
N MET A 160 9.87 -9.86 4.31
CA MET A 160 9.12 -9.77 3.05
C MET A 160 9.91 -9.00 1.99
N CYS A 161 10.48 -7.86 2.35
CA CYS A 161 11.26 -7.04 1.43
C CYS A 161 12.54 -7.77 0.98
N GLU A 162 13.20 -8.51 1.87
CA GLU A 162 14.34 -9.33 1.49
C GLU A 162 13.94 -10.38 0.45
N GLU A 163 12.84 -11.09 0.67
CA GLU A 163 12.33 -12.09 -0.26
C GLU A 163 11.92 -11.48 -1.61
N LEU A 164 11.45 -10.24 -1.62
CA LEU A 164 11.11 -9.50 -2.84
C LEU A 164 12.34 -8.93 -3.56
N GLY A 165 13.52 -9.02 -2.97
CA GLY A 165 14.76 -8.55 -3.58
C GLY A 165 15.21 -7.15 -3.18
N PHE A 166 14.57 -6.54 -2.20
CA PHE A 166 15.00 -5.24 -1.68
C PHE A 166 16.34 -5.35 -0.97
N LYS A 167 17.18 -4.35 -1.17
CA LYS A 167 18.38 -4.14 -0.37
C LYS A 167 18.00 -3.34 0.87
N GLN A 168 18.65 -3.64 1.99
CA GLN A 168 18.40 -3.01 3.27
C GLN A 168 19.64 -2.32 3.77
N LYS A 169 19.47 -1.12 4.28
CA LYS A 169 20.56 -0.30 4.81
C LYS A 169 20.09 0.41 6.08
N MET A 170 20.93 0.38 7.11
CA MET A 170 20.65 1.13 8.34
C MET A 170 20.60 2.64 8.01
N SER A 171 19.60 3.32 8.54
CA SER A 171 19.53 4.77 8.42
C SER A 171 20.68 5.43 9.20
N ARG A 172 21.33 6.42 8.57
CA ARG A 172 22.36 7.18 9.24
C ARG A 172 21.79 8.24 10.19
N GLU A 173 20.56 8.67 9.93
CA GLU A 173 19.90 9.72 10.70
C GLU A 173 19.20 9.17 11.92
N ASP A 174 18.63 7.96 11.82
CA ASP A 174 17.86 7.34 12.90
C ASP A 174 18.22 5.84 13.00
N PRO A 175 18.85 5.42 14.11
CA PRO A 175 19.27 4.02 14.29
C PRO A 175 18.10 3.03 14.43
N GLU A 176 16.88 3.51 14.65
CA GLU A 176 15.68 2.68 14.71
C GLU A 176 15.11 2.34 13.34
N LEU A 177 15.58 3.01 12.28
CA LEU A 177 15.04 2.88 10.93
C LEU A 177 15.98 2.10 10.01
N VAL A 178 15.36 1.42 9.05
CA VAL A 178 16.04 0.71 7.96
C VAL A 178 15.49 1.25 6.65
N GLU A 179 16.38 1.64 5.75
CA GLU A 179 16.06 2.05 4.40
C GLU A 179 15.98 0.82 3.51
N LEU A 180 14.95 0.75 2.67
CA LEU A 180 14.67 -0.35 1.75
C LEU A 180 14.72 0.18 0.32
N GLU A 181 15.37 -0.54 -0.57
CA GLU A 181 15.48 -0.12 -1.97
C GLU A 181 15.47 -1.32 -2.91
N LEU A 182 14.66 -1.22 -3.96
CA LEU A 182 14.58 -2.20 -5.03
C LEU A 182 14.77 -1.52 -6.38
N THR A 183 15.73 -1.98 -7.17
CA THR A 183 15.88 -1.59 -8.56
C THR A 183 15.02 -2.51 -9.42
N LEU A 184 14.10 -1.92 -10.18
CA LEU A 184 13.17 -2.65 -11.02
C LEU A 184 13.76 -3.10 -12.35
#